data_5b1928e43d68d1245b2c0a38ab950ddb
#
_entry.id   5b1928e43d68d1245b2c0a38ab950ddb
#
_cell.length_a   1.000
_cell.length_b   1.000
_cell.length_c   1.000
_cell.angle_alpha   90.00
_cell.angle_beta   90.00
_cell.angle_gamma   90.00
#
_symmetry.space_group_name_H-M   'P 1'
#
loop_
_entity.id
_entity.type
_entity.pdbx_description
1 polymer ?
#
loop_
_entity_poly.entity_id
_entity_poly.type
_entity_poly.pdbx_seq_one_letter_code
_entity_poly.pdbx_strand_id
1 'polypeptide(L)'
;HIAVENLFKGAEIKTCATFEETFKQAFNDPNYEIVIPIENSLAGRVADIHYLLPKYKLQIPGEYFQTVEHNLLCKQDATIDDIKYVRSHAQAIGQCQNIINKRKFKSIVSADTAGSAKELAEGKDKSIAAIASELSAKIYNLKILEKNIEDEKGNVTRFLIMGKKIEQPEFKSNKNYITSCIFRVKSEPSALYKCLGGFATNQVNLTKLESFSVKNLSLIHI
;
A
#
# COMPACT_ATOMS: atom_id res chain seq x y z
N HIS A 1 -2.10 7.29 5.18
CA HIS A 1 -2.43 7.94 6.46
C HIS A 1 -1.90 7.13 7.65
N ILE A 2 -2.41 5.93 7.92
CA ILE A 2 -2.01 5.07 9.07
C ILE A 2 -0.49 4.91 9.15
N ALA A 3 0.17 4.57 8.04
CA ALA A 3 1.61 4.40 8.01
C ALA A 3 2.37 5.68 8.41
N VAL A 4 1.89 6.85 7.95
CA VAL A 4 2.50 8.14 8.30
C VAL A 4 2.29 8.49 9.77
N GLU A 5 1.09 8.30 10.32
CA GLU A 5 0.80 8.55 11.74
C GLU A 5 1.65 7.65 12.67
N ASN A 6 1.85 6.39 12.27
CA ASN A 6 2.67 5.47 13.04
C ASN A 6 4.17 5.81 12.99
N LEU A 7 4.65 6.29 11.83
CA LEU A 7 6.06 6.64 11.62
C LEU A 7 6.42 8.02 12.20
N PHE A 8 5.55 8.99 11.98
CA PHE A 8 5.82 10.42 12.23
C PHE A 8 4.73 11.03 13.10
N LYS A 9 4.73 10.68 14.38
CA LYS A 9 3.73 11.19 15.33
C LYS A 9 3.73 12.71 15.38
N GLY A 10 2.58 13.30 15.08
CA GLY A 10 2.39 14.76 15.12
C GLY A 10 2.89 15.50 13.88
N ALA A 11 3.33 14.81 12.83
CA ALA A 11 3.65 15.46 11.56
C ALA A 11 2.40 15.96 10.85
N GLU A 12 2.52 17.09 10.16
CA GLU A 12 1.47 17.56 9.26
C GLU A 12 1.39 16.64 8.03
N ILE A 13 0.21 16.07 7.80
CA ILE A 13 -0.01 15.11 6.72
C ILE A 13 -0.72 15.79 5.56
N LYS A 14 -0.04 15.84 4.40
CA LYS A 14 -0.62 16.27 3.14
C LYS A 14 -1.01 15.06 2.29
N THR A 15 -2.29 14.94 1.98
CA THR A 15 -2.79 13.90 1.07
C THR A 15 -2.76 14.39 -0.38
N CYS A 16 -2.42 13.51 -1.31
CA CYS A 16 -2.42 13.77 -2.75
C CYS A 16 -3.39 12.81 -3.45
N ALA A 17 -3.96 13.23 -4.57
CA ALA A 17 -4.93 12.42 -5.31
C ALA A 17 -4.27 11.25 -6.07
N THR A 18 -3.00 11.39 -6.46
CA THR A 18 -2.25 10.39 -7.23
C THR A 18 -0.84 10.19 -6.68
N PHE A 19 -0.26 9.02 -6.98
CA PHE A 19 1.15 8.75 -6.65
C PHE A 19 2.07 9.75 -7.37
N GLU A 20 1.80 10.08 -8.64
CA GLU A 20 2.62 11.04 -9.38
C GLU A 20 2.64 12.43 -8.72
N GLU A 21 1.49 12.89 -8.23
CA GLU A 21 1.39 14.14 -7.47
C GLU A 21 2.23 14.09 -6.20
N THR A 22 2.16 12.97 -5.46
CA THR A 22 2.95 12.75 -4.24
C THR A 22 4.45 12.84 -4.54
N PHE A 23 4.92 12.15 -5.59
CA PHE A 23 6.33 12.23 -6.02
C PHE A 23 6.76 13.65 -6.43
N LYS A 24 5.88 14.37 -7.16
CA LYS A 24 6.14 15.78 -7.53
C LYS A 24 6.30 16.68 -6.32
N GLN A 25 5.51 16.50 -5.26
CA GLN A 25 5.65 17.30 -4.04
C GLN A 25 7.05 17.15 -3.44
N ALA A 26 7.52 15.94 -3.17
CA ALA A 26 8.86 15.71 -2.61
C ALA A 26 10.00 16.09 -3.56
N PHE A 27 9.79 16.01 -4.89
CA PHE A 27 10.77 16.42 -5.86
C PHE A 27 10.93 17.94 -5.92
N ASN A 28 9.85 18.69 -5.83
CA ASN A 28 9.83 20.15 -5.92
C ASN A 28 10.22 20.83 -4.60
N ASP A 29 9.85 20.24 -3.46
CA ASP A 29 10.15 20.78 -2.14
C ASP A 29 10.87 19.72 -1.28
N PRO A 30 12.15 19.96 -0.94
CA PRO A 30 12.96 19.03 -0.16
C PRO A 30 12.52 18.88 1.31
N ASN A 31 11.58 19.68 1.79
CA ASN A 31 11.03 19.56 3.14
C ASN A 31 9.94 18.49 3.22
N TYR A 32 9.44 18.01 2.08
CA TYR A 32 8.48 16.89 2.06
C TYR A 32 9.20 15.55 2.05
N GLU A 33 8.82 14.70 2.98
CA GLU A 33 9.03 13.26 2.93
C GLU A 33 7.74 12.60 2.47
N ILE A 34 7.84 11.57 1.65
CA ILE A 34 6.69 10.79 1.17
C ILE A 34 6.75 9.35 1.67
N VAL A 35 5.60 8.80 1.97
CA VAL A 35 5.43 7.40 2.37
C VAL A 35 4.56 6.73 1.32
N ILE A 36 5.16 5.85 0.52
CA ILE A 36 4.58 5.28 -0.69
C ILE A 36 4.47 3.76 -0.56
N PRO A 37 3.28 3.16 -0.75
CA PRO A 37 3.15 1.72 -0.79
C PRO A 37 3.84 1.17 -2.04
N ILE A 38 4.73 0.19 -1.88
CA ILE A 38 5.44 -0.44 -3.00
C ILE A 38 4.91 -1.84 -3.30
N GLU A 39 4.44 -2.51 -2.28
CA GLU A 39 4.06 -3.91 -2.34
C GLU A 39 3.07 -4.27 -1.23
N ASN A 40 2.17 -5.17 -1.53
CA ASN A 40 1.30 -5.81 -0.54
C ASN A 40 1.46 -7.33 -0.63
N SER A 41 1.52 -8.02 0.51
CA SER A 41 1.81 -9.45 0.58
C SER A 41 0.79 -10.34 -0.16
N LEU A 42 -0.46 -9.89 -0.30
CA LEU A 42 -1.53 -10.62 -0.98
C LEU A 42 -1.81 -10.09 -2.39
N ALA A 43 -1.77 -8.77 -2.56
CA ALA A 43 -2.07 -8.12 -3.84
C ALA A 43 -0.85 -7.99 -4.78
N GLY A 44 0.35 -8.21 -4.25
CA GLY A 44 1.57 -8.04 -5.00
C GLY A 44 2.01 -6.57 -5.13
N ARG A 45 2.67 -6.24 -6.23
CA ARG A 45 3.26 -4.91 -6.44
C ARG A 45 2.22 -3.82 -6.74
N VAL A 46 2.56 -2.60 -6.33
CA VAL A 46 1.83 -1.39 -6.75
C VAL A 46 2.44 -0.90 -8.08
N ALA A 47 1.73 -1.14 -9.19
CA ALA A 47 2.29 -1.06 -10.55
C ALA A 47 2.89 0.31 -10.92
N ASP A 48 2.22 1.42 -10.60
CA ASP A 48 2.63 2.75 -11.06
C ASP A 48 3.93 3.25 -10.42
N ILE A 49 4.28 2.77 -9.24
CA ILE A 49 5.45 3.21 -8.48
C ILE A 49 6.76 2.92 -9.22
N HIS A 50 6.83 1.80 -9.93
CA HIS A 50 8.05 1.40 -10.65
C HIS A 50 8.44 2.35 -11.79
N TYR A 51 7.47 3.11 -12.35
CA TYR A 51 7.75 4.17 -13.32
C TYR A 51 8.19 5.47 -12.67
N LEU A 52 7.67 5.75 -11.47
CA LEU A 52 7.92 7.00 -10.76
C LEU A 52 9.29 7.01 -10.08
N LEU A 53 9.73 5.87 -9.56
CA LEU A 53 11.04 5.72 -8.91
C LEU A 53 12.21 6.23 -9.79
N PRO A 54 12.42 5.72 -11.02
CA PRO A 54 13.52 6.18 -11.87
C PRO A 54 13.32 7.60 -12.40
N LYS A 55 12.06 8.05 -12.51
CA LYS A 55 11.73 9.41 -13.01
C LYS A 55 12.14 10.48 -12.01
N TYR A 56 11.83 10.30 -10.73
CA TYR A 56 12.04 11.34 -9.72
C TYR A 56 13.33 11.16 -8.92
N LYS A 57 13.95 9.98 -8.94
CA LYS A 57 15.25 9.67 -8.29
C LYS A 57 15.35 10.17 -6.85
N LEU A 58 14.28 10.01 -6.08
CA LEU A 58 14.28 10.32 -4.65
C LEU A 58 15.12 9.31 -3.89
N GLN A 59 15.72 9.73 -2.79
CA GLN A 59 16.44 8.86 -1.86
C GLN A 59 15.46 8.03 -1.03
N ILE A 60 15.86 6.81 -0.69
CA ILE A 60 15.07 5.86 0.10
C ILE A 60 15.84 5.55 1.38
N PRO A 61 15.66 6.32 2.47
CA PRO A 61 16.36 6.10 3.73
C PRO A 61 15.79 4.93 4.55
N GLY A 62 14.56 4.51 4.27
CA GLY A 62 13.92 3.47 5.07
C GLY A 62 12.66 2.91 4.44
N GLU A 63 12.14 1.93 5.15
CA GLU A 63 10.90 1.25 4.80
C GLU A 63 10.04 1.01 6.05
N TYR A 64 8.76 0.79 5.84
CA TYR A 64 7.81 0.50 6.89
C TYR A 64 6.83 -0.58 6.45
N PHE A 65 6.55 -1.51 7.35
CA PHE A 65 5.60 -2.61 7.12
C PHE A 65 4.35 -2.36 7.95
N GLN A 66 3.23 -2.14 7.25
CA GLN A 66 1.93 -1.92 7.86
C GLN A 66 1.06 -3.16 7.71
N THR A 67 0.69 -3.76 8.82
CA THR A 67 -0.36 -4.80 8.81
C THR A 67 -1.70 -4.17 8.42
N VAL A 68 -2.37 -4.81 7.48
CA VAL A 68 -3.71 -4.41 7.02
C VAL A 68 -4.73 -5.24 7.78
N GLU A 69 -5.54 -4.57 8.58
CA GLU A 69 -6.63 -5.16 9.32
C GLU A 69 -7.96 -4.61 8.82
N HIS A 70 -8.90 -5.49 8.59
CA HIS A 70 -10.23 -5.14 8.14
C HIS A 70 -11.24 -5.26 9.29
N ASN A 71 -12.04 -4.22 9.49
CA ASN A 71 -13.09 -4.21 10.50
C ASN A 71 -14.43 -3.94 9.85
N LEU A 72 -15.48 -4.52 10.40
CA LEU A 72 -16.86 -4.25 10.00
C LEU A 72 -17.36 -3.03 10.76
N LEU A 73 -17.60 -1.94 10.04
CA LEU A 73 -18.01 -0.66 10.59
C LEU A 73 -19.48 -0.38 10.30
N CYS A 74 -20.18 0.19 11.25
CA CYS A 74 -21.56 0.65 11.07
C CYS A 74 -21.78 2.03 11.72
N LYS A 75 -22.96 2.57 11.54
CA LYS A 75 -23.41 3.77 12.28
C LYS A 75 -23.51 3.47 13.77
N GLN A 76 -23.39 4.51 14.60
CA GLN A 76 -23.42 4.39 16.07
C GLN A 76 -24.68 3.70 16.60
N ASP A 77 -25.81 3.96 15.97
CA ASP A 77 -27.13 3.49 16.34
C ASP A 77 -27.57 2.23 15.58
N ALA A 78 -26.69 1.60 14.80
CA ALA A 78 -26.95 0.35 14.11
C ALA A 78 -26.39 -0.86 14.87
N THR A 79 -27.00 -2.01 14.64
CA THR A 79 -26.62 -3.32 15.17
C THR A 79 -26.29 -4.27 14.03
N ILE A 80 -25.72 -5.41 14.33
CA ILE A 80 -25.36 -6.41 13.31
C ILE A 80 -26.60 -6.93 12.57
N ASP A 81 -27.76 -6.97 13.23
CA ASP A 81 -29.02 -7.50 12.67
C ASP A 81 -29.66 -6.50 11.68
N ASP A 82 -29.30 -5.23 11.76
CA ASP A 82 -29.74 -4.23 10.79
C ASP A 82 -29.02 -4.35 9.45
N ILE A 83 -27.81 -4.95 9.43
CA ILE A 83 -26.93 -4.95 8.28
C ILE A 83 -27.38 -5.97 7.22
N LYS A 84 -27.54 -5.48 6.00
CA LYS A 84 -27.85 -6.28 4.79
C LYS A 84 -26.76 -6.14 3.71
N TYR A 85 -26.04 -5.05 3.73
CA TYR A 85 -25.04 -4.73 2.71
C TYR A 85 -23.70 -4.40 3.35
N VAL A 86 -22.61 -4.80 2.69
CA VAL A 86 -21.24 -4.38 3.04
C VAL A 86 -20.62 -3.67 1.87
N ARG A 87 -20.06 -2.49 2.12
CA ARG A 87 -19.41 -1.63 1.13
C ARG A 87 -17.92 -1.58 1.39
N SER A 88 -17.10 -1.78 0.36
CA SER A 88 -15.66 -1.55 0.40
C SER A 88 -15.02 -1.64 -0.99
N HIS A 89 -13.69 -1.48 -1.05
CA HIS A 89 -12.91 -1.81 -2.23
C HIS A 89 -13.02 -3.32 -2.55
N ALA A 90 -13.04 -3.67 -3.83
CA ALA A 90 -13.21 -5.06 -4.28
C ALA A 90 -12.23 -6.04 -3.61
N GLN A 91 -10.98 -5.62 -3.40
CA GLN A 91 -9.96 -6.43 -2.76
C GLN A 91 -10.27 -6.70 -1.27
N ALA A 92 -10.71 -5.69 -0.51
CA ALA A 92 -11.09 -5.86 0.89
C ALA A 92 -12.33 -6.76 1.04
N ILE A 93 -13.31 -6.62 0.13
CA ILE A 93 -14.46 -7.53 0.05
C ILE A 93 -13.98 -8.97 -0.23
N GLY A 94 -13.04 -9.15 -1.17
CA GLY A 94 -12.46 -10.45 -1.48
C GLY A 94 -11.74 -11.12 -0.31
N GLN A 95 -11.16 -10.32 0.58
CA GLN A 95 -10.44 -10.78 1.77
C GLN A 95 -11.33 -11.02 2.99
N CYS A 96 -12.64 -10.76 2.91
CA CYS A 96 -13.60 -10.90 4.02
C CYS A 96 -14.81 -11.76 3.64
N GLN A 97 -14.62 -12.73 2.75
CA GLN A 97 -15.72 -13.55 2.21
C GLN A 97 -16.37 -14.44 3.28
N ASN A 98 -15.61 -14.89 4.28
CA ASN A 98 -16.15 -15.76 5.33
C ASN A 98 -17.29 -15.09 6.11
N ILE A 99 -17.09 -13.85 6.57
CA ILE A 99 -18.15 -13.14 7.28
C ILE A 99 -19.31 -12.75 6.36
N ILE A 100 -19.00 -12.33 5.13
CA ILE A 100 -20.01 -11.94 4.12
C ILE A 100 -20.96 -13.11 3.86
N ASN A 101 -20.42 -14.30 3.61
CA ASN A 101 -21.19 -15.51 3.35
C ASN A 101 -21.94 -16.00 4.59
N LYS A 102 -21.28 -16.03 5.76
CA LYS A 102 -21.89 -16.45 7.03
C LYS A 102 -23.10 -15.61 7.38
N ARG A 103 -23.01 -14.29 7.17
CA ARG A 103 -24.08 -13.33 7.48
C ARG A 103 -25.03 -13.07 6.31
N LYS A 104 -24.73 -13.64 5.11
CA LYS A 104 -25.50 -13.44 3.88
C LYS A 104 -25.59 -11.96 3.46
N PHE A 105 -24.53 -11.19 3.70
CA PHE A 105 -24.45 -9.80 3.29
C PHE A 105 -24.33 -9.69 1.77
N LYS A 106 -24.87 -8.62 1.19
CA LYS A 106 -24.66 -8.26 -0.23
C LYS A 106 -23.54 -7.25 -0.34
N SER A 107 -22.59 -7.50 -1.23
CA SER A 107 -21.42 -6.63 -1.41
C SER A 107 -21.73 -5.45 -2.32
N ILE A 108 -21.25 -4.27 -1.95
CA ILE A 108 -21.26 -3.05 -2.75
C ILE A 108 -19.81 -2.62 -2.97
N VAL A 109 -19.35 -2.65 -4.22
CA VAL A 109 -17.98 -2.27 -4.55
C VAL A 109 -17.86 -0.74 -4.62
N SER A 110 -16.84 -0.20 -3.98
CA SER A 110 -16.45 1.21 -3.97
C SER A 110 -15.01 1.40 -4.42
N ALA A 111 -14.62 2.66 -4.65
CA ALA A 111 -13.28 3.01 -5.11
C ALA A 111 -12.18 2.68 -4.09
N ASP A 112 -12.46 2.85 -2.79
CA ASP A 112 -11.51 2.58 -1.70
C ASP A 112 -12.22 2.28 -0.37
N THR A 113 -11.45 1.79 0.62
CA THR A 113 -11.97 1.41 1.93
C THR A 113 -12.31 2.62 2.82
N ALA A 114 -11.49 3.65 2.80
CA ALA A 114 -11.70 4.85 3.62
C ALA A 114 -12.86 5.69 3.09
N GLY A 115 -12.99 5.82 1.76
CA GLY A 115 -14.13 6.42 1.09
C GLY A 115 -15.42 5.71 1.42
N SER A 116 -15.42 4.38 1.49
CA SER A 116 -16.58 3.58 1.93
C SER A 116 -17.02 3.92 3.34
N ALA A 117 -16.08 4.11 4.27
CA ALA A 117 -16.38 4.54 5.63
C ALA A 117 -16.94 5.98 5.68
N LYS A 118 -16.39 6.89 4.86
CA LYS A 118 -16.90 8.26 4.71
C LYS A 118 -18.33 8.26 4.19
N GLU A 119 -18.60 7.57 3.10
CA GLU A 119 -19.95 7.47 2.51
C GLU A 119 -20.97 6.85 3.48
N LEU A 120 -20.54 5.87 4.28
CA LEU A 120 -21.37 5.30 5.34
C LEU A 120 -21.72 6.34 6.40
N ALA A 121 -20.76 7.15 6.84
CA ALA A 121 -20.99 8.19 7.84
C ALA A 121 -21.95 9.28 7.35
N GLU A 122 -21.78 9.73 6.11
CA GLU A 122 -22.61 10.76 5.47
C GLU A 122 -24.00 10.26 5.06
N GLY A 123 -24.14 8.97 4.75
CA GLY A 123 -25.41 8.35 4.35
C GLY A 123 -26.43 8.28 5.49
N LYS A 124 -27.66 7.90 5.19
CA LYS A 124 -28.75 7.72 6.20
C LYS A 124 -29.14 6.26 6.41
N ASP A 125 -28.71 5.38 5.52
CA ASP A 125 -29.11 3.98 5.53
C ASP A 125 -28.33 3.19 6.59
N LYS A 126 -29.03 2.63 7.57
CA LYS A 126 -28.46 1.80 8.64
C LYS A 126 -28.22 0.34 8.21
N SER A 127 -28.79 -0.05 7.08
CA SER A 127 -28.64 -1.41 6.57
C SER A 127 -27.28 -1.65 5.87
N ILE A 128 -26.46 -0.61 5.74
CA ILE A 128 -25.15 -0.67 5.12
C ILE A 128 -24.06 -0.65 6.21
N ALA A 129 -23.09 -1.56 6.12
CA ALA A 129 -21.84 -1.53 6.84
C ALA A 129 -20.67 -1.24 5.86
N ALA A 130 -19.55 -0.76 6.39
CA ALA A 130 -18.32 -0.62 5.62
C ALA A 130 -17.23 -1.57 6.15
N ILE A 131 -16.42 -2.12 5.24
CA ILE A 131 -15.18 -2.82 5.60
C ILE A 131 -14.06 -1.81 5.47
N ALA A 132 -13.46 -1.41 6.60
CA ALA A 132 -12.38 -0.42 6.63
C ALA A 132 -11.50 -0.58 7.89
N SER A 133 -10.50 0.32 8.02
CA SER A 133 -9.57 0.33 9.15
C SER A 133 -10.22 0.87 10.44
N GLU A 134 -9.62 0.55 11.60
CA GLU A 134 -10.00 1.15 12.88
C GLU A 134 -9.81 2.67 12.88
N LEU A 135 -8.80 3.19 12.17
CA LEU A 135 -8.59 4.62 12.02
C LEU A 135 -9.78 5.29 11.31
N SER A 136 -10.30 4.66 10.25
CA SER A 136 -11.51 5.17 9.57
C SER A 136 -12.71 5.21 10.49
N ALA A 137 -12.86 4.22 11.38
CA ALA A 137 -13.93 4.25 12.38
C ALA A 137 -13.80 5.46 13.33
N LYS A 138 -12.58 5.76 13.78
CA LYS A 138 -12.32 6.93 14.66
C LYS A 138 -12.57 8.24 13.94
N ILE A 139 -12.06 8.42 12.72
CA ILE A 139 -12.18 9.67 11.94
C ILE A 139 -13.65 9.99 11.64
N TYR A 140 -14.42 8.99 11.23
CA TYR A 140 -15.80 9.17 10.79
C TYR A 140 -16.82 8.88 11.87
N ASN A 141 -16.39 8.71 13.14
CA ASN A 141 -17.25 8.40 14.27
C ASN A 141 -18.20 7.23 14.00
N LEU A 142 -17.66 6.13 13.52
CA LEU A 142 -18.37 4.89 13.26
C LEU A 142 -18.13 3.88 14.37
N LYS A 143 -19.08 2.98 14.58
CA LYS A 143 -18.99 1.87 15.51
C LYS A 143 -18.36 0.66 14.82
N ILE A 144 -17.45 -0.01 15.50
CA ILE A 144 -16.89 -1.29 15.04
C ILE A 144 -17.79 -2.40 15.57
N LEU A 145 -18.42 -3.14 14.65
CA LEU A 145 -19.23 -4.32 14.98
C LEU A 145 -18.38 -5.55 15.21
N GLU A 146 -17.39 -5.76 14.35
CA GLU A 146 -16.50 -6.92 14.42
C GLU A 146 -15.10 -6.50 13.94
N LYS A 147 -14.05 -6.92 14.68
CA LYS A 147 -12.65 -6.61 14.35
C LYS A 147 -12.00 -7.78 13.63
N ASN A 148 -10.99 -7.44 12.80
CA ASN A 148 -10.10 -8.41 12.17
C ASN A 148 -10.88 -9.49 11.41
N ILE A 149 -11.75 -9.04 10.51
CA ILE A 149 -12.70 -9.88 9.76
C ILE A 149 -12.10 -10.46 8.48
N GLU A 150 -10.81 -10.21 8.22
CA GLU A 150 -10.08 -10.80 7.10
C GLU A 150 -10.02 -12.33 7.22
N ASP A 151 -10.19 -13.01 6.10
CA ASP A 151 -10.19 -14.48 6.02
C ASP A 151 -8.79 -15.06 6.26
N GLU A 152 -7.74 -14.34 5.81
CA GLU A 152 -6.35 -14.72 5.99
C GLU A 152 -5.59 -13.62 6.75
N LYS A 153 -4.89 -14.03 7.81
CA LYS A 153 -4.01 -13.14 8.58
C LYS A 153 -2.68 -12.93 7.86
N GLY A 154 -2.02 -11.82 8.20
CA GLY A 154 -0.68 -11.55 7.66
C GLY A 154 -0.68 -10.74 6.37
N ASN A 155 -1.79 -10.07 6.05
CA ASN A 155 -1.80 -9.05 5.01
C ASN A 155 -0.95 -7.86 5.45
N VAL A 156 0.19 -7.64 4.77
CA VAL A 156 1.13 -6.58 5.08
C VAL A 156 1.38 -5.74 3.84
N THR A 157 1.32 -4.44 3.98
CA THR A 157 1.75 -3.50 2.95
C THR A 157 3.11 -2.93 3.33
N ARG A 158 4.07 -3.06 2.42
CA ARG A 158 5.39 -2.45 2.52
C ARG A 158 5.37 -1.06 1.91
N PHE A 159 5.83 -0.09 2.68
CA PHE A 159 5.98 1.30 2.27
C PHE A 159 7.46 1.67 2.19
N LEU A 160 7.79 2.54 1.24
CA LEU A 160 9.08 3.21 1.18
C LEU A 160 8.91 4.62 1.71
N ILE A 161 9.89 5.05 2.53
CA ILE A 161 10.04 6.44 2.97
C ILE A 161 11.00 7.08 1.98
N MET A 162 10.63 8.21 1.39
CA MET A 162 11.41 8.80 0.31
C MET A 162 11.43 10.32 0.39
N GLY A 163 12.52 10.93 -0.04
CA GLY A 163 12.67 12.37 -0.12
C GLY A 163 13.87 12.79 -0.93
N LYS A 164 14.02 14.11 -1.15
CA LYS A 164 15.09 14.68 -2.00
C LYS A 164 16.38 14.93 -1.24
N LYS A 165 16.28 15.28 0.05
CA LYS A 165 17.42 15.64 0.92
C LYS A 165 17.33 14.90 2.24
N ILE A 166 17.12 13.61 2.21
CA ILE A 166 17.11 12.79 3.42
C ILE A 166 18.52 12.23 3.60
N GLU A 167 19.05 12.37 4.80
CA GLU A 167 20.31 11.74 5.17
C GLU A 167 20.16 10.22 5.13
N GLN A 168 21.11 9.57 4.48
CA GLN A 168 21.17 8.12 4.50
C GLN A 168 21.55 7.68 5.91
N PRO A 169 20.90 6.63 6.43
CA PRO A 169 21.24 6.13 7.76
C PRO A 169 22.70 5.67 7.80
N GLU A 170 23.41 5.99 8.86
CA GLU A 170 24.75 5.45 9.10
C GLU A 170 24.70 3.92 9.16
N PHE A 171 25.68 3.28 8.49
CA PHE A 171 25.79 1.84 8.52
C PHE A 171 26.11 1.35 9.95
N LYS A 172 25.29 0.41 10.45
CA LYS A 172 25.45 -0.25 11.75
C LYS A 172 25.48 -1.75 11.54
N SER A 173 26.54 -2.42 11.92
CA SER A 173 26.74 -3.86 11.71
C SER A 173 25.68 -4.77 12.35
N ASN A 174 24.93 -4.27 13.33
CA ASN A 174 23.83 -4.98 14.01
C ASN A 174 22.47 -4.76 13.37
N LYS A 175 22.41 -4.11 12.21
CA LYS A 175 21.15 -3.89 11.47
C LYS A 175 21.19 -4.58 10.10
N ASN A 176 20.04 -5.01 9.64
CA ASN A 176 19.85 -5.51 8.29
C ASN A 176 19.55 -4.35 7.35
N TYR A 177 20.18 -4.37 6.17
CA TYR A 177 19.97 -3.37 5.13
C TYR A 177 19.54 -4.06 3.84
N ILE A 178 18.63 -3.42 3.14
CA ILE A 178 18.19 -3.85 1.80
C ILE A 178 18.53 -2.71 0.84
N THR A 179 19.24 -3.02 -0.23
CA THR A 179 19.49 -2.06 -1.31
C THR A 179 18.53 -2.33 -2.45
N SER A 180 17.75 -1.32 -2.83
CA SER A 180 16.92 -1.37 -4.03
C SER A 180 17.66 -0.70 -5.17
N CYS A 181 17.80 -1.40 -6.29
CA CYS A 181 18.43 -0.85 -7.49
C CYS A 181 17.53 -1.07 -8.72
N ILE A 182 17.61 -0.13 -9.65
CA ILE A 182 16.96 -0.23 -10.96
C ILE A 182 18.06 -0.24 -12.00
N PHE A 183 18.08 -1.26 -12.84
CA PHE A 183 19.06 -1.37 -13.92
C PHE A 183 18.36 -1.66 -15.25
N ARG A 184 19.03 -1.31 -16.34
CA ARG A 184 18.59 -1.58 -17.69
C ARG A 184 19.61 -2.47 -18.37
N VAL A 185 19.15 -3.58 -18.94
CA VAL A 185 19.98 -4.43 -19.79
C VAL A 185 19.77 -4.12 -21.25
N LYS A 186 20.76 -4.41 -22.09
CA LYS A 186 20.61 -4.33 -23.55
C LYS A 186 19.62 -5.41 -24.01
N SER A 187 18.90 -5.12 -25.09
CA SER A 187 17.98 -6.10 -25.72
C SER A 187 18.81 -7.07 -26.60
N GLU A 188 19.53 -7.96 -25.98
CA GLU A 188 20.36 -8.99 -26.63
C GLU A 188 20.28 -10.31 -25.85
N PRO A 189 20.50 -11.45 -26.51
CA PRO A 189 20.50 -12.76 -25.84
C PRO A 189 21.46 -12.80 -24.65
N SER A 190 21.00 -13.40 -23.56
CA SER A 190 21.78 -13.60 -22.31
C SER A 190 22.13 -12.32 -21.54
N ALA A 191 21.62 -11.12 -21.90
CA ALA A 191 21.95 -9.88 -21.21
C ALA A 191 21.54 -9.90 -19.73
N LEU A 192 20.33 -10.39 -19.42
CA LEU A 192 19.88 -10.54 -18.04
C LEU A 192 20.74 -11.55 -17.28
N TYR A 193 21.03 -12.70 -17.88
CA TYR A 193 21.88 -13.74 -17.27
C TYR A 193 23.26 -13.20 -16.89
N LYS A 194 23.91 -12.47 -17.79
CA LYS A 194 25.21 -11.83 -17.53
C LYS A 194 25.15 -10.84 -16.39
N CYS A 195 24.07 -10.03 -16.32
CA CYS A 195 23.85 -9.07 -15.24
C CYS A 195 23.68 -9.80 -13.89
N LEU A 196 22.84 -10.83 -13.83
CA LEU A 196 22.62 -11.63 -12.63
C LEU A 196 23.86 -12.39 -12.21
N GLY A 197 24.69 -12.85 -13.16
CA GLY A 197 25.99 -13.45 -12.90
C GLY A 197 26.94 -12.53 -12.11
N GLY A 198 26.89 -11.21 -12.39
CA GLY A 198 27.64 -10.22 -11.62
C GLY A 198 27.24 -10.16 -10.14
N PHE A 199 25.96 -10.24 -9.83
CA PHE A 199 25.50 -10.34 -8.44
C PHE A 199 25.96 -11.65 -7.77
N ALA A 200 25.81 -12.77 -8.45
CA ALA A 200 26.19 -14.08 -7.93
C ALA A 200 27.70 -14.20 -7.64
N THR A 201 28.56 -13.74 -8.56
CA THR A 201 30.02 -13.80 -8.39
C THR A 201 30.52 -12.85 -7.28
N ASN A 202 29.80 -11.80 -6.97
CA ASN A 202 30.10 -10.90 -5.87
C ASN A 202 29.34 -11.24 -4.56
N GLN A 203 28.76 -12.43 -4.48
CA GLN A 203 28.04 -12.93 -3.28
C GLN A 203 26.89 -12.02 -2.83
N VAL A 204 26.27 -11.31 -3.77
CA VAL A 204 25.10 -10.47 -3.48
C VAL A 204 23.84 -11.32 -3.57
N ASN A 205 23.13 -11.45 -2.46
CA ASN A 205 21.85 -12.15 -2.42
C ASN A 205 20.73 -11.25 -2.96
N LEU A 206 20.01 -11.71 -3.98
CA LEU A 206 18.83 -11.05 -4.50
C LEU A 206 17.59 -11.58 -3.79
N THR A 207 16.98 -10.76 -2.95
CA THR A 207 15.75 -11.11 -2.23
C THR A 207 14.51 -10.95 -3.10
N LYS A 208 14.58 -10.07 -4.12
CA LYS A 208 13.51 -9.84 -5.08
C LYS A 208 14.06 -9.37 -6.41
N LEU A 209 13.49 -9.89 -7.50
CA LEU A 209 13.78 -9.46 -8.87
C LEU A 209 12.45 -9.27 -9.60
N GLU A 210 12.23 -8.09 -10.16
CA GLU A 210 11.04 -7.78 -10.94
C GLU A 210 11.43 -7.07 -12.23
N SER A 211 10.72 -7.38 -13.31
CA SER A 211 10.85 -6.69 -14.58
C SER A 211 9.61 -5.84 -14.85
N PHE A 212 9.80 -4.72 -15.51
CA PHE A 212 8.71 -3.89 -16.02
C PHE A 212 9.10 -3.31 -17.38
N SER A 213 8.10 -3.17 -18.26
CA SER A 213 8.33 -2.61 -19.58
C SER A 213 8.32 -1.08 -19.51
N VAL A 214 9.27 -0.44 -20.19
CA VAL A 214 9.27 1.02 -20.36
C VAL A 214 8.45 1.34 -21.59
N LYS A 215 7.53 2.32 -21.51
CA LYS A 215 6.76 2.79 -22.68
C LYS A 215 7.71 3.08 -23.84
N ASN A 216 7.39 2.56 -25.03
CA ASN A 216 8.12 2.68 -26.31
C ASN A 216 9.33 1.78 -26.52
N LEU A 217 9.55 0.77 -25.69
CA LEU A 217 10.45 -0.33 -26.05
C LEU A 217 9.59 -1.55 -26.36
N SER A 218 9.78 -2.15 -27.54
CA SER A 218 9.18 -3.42 -27.89
C SER A 218 9.48 -4.44 -26.78
N LEU A 219 8.47 -5.25 -26.45
CA LEU A 219 8.49 -6.27 -25.44
C LEU A 219 9.86 -6.97 -25.38
N ILE A 220 10.58 -6.74 -24.31
CA ILE A 220 11.68 -7.61 -23.92
C ILE A 220 11.00 -8.82 -23.30
N HIS A 221 10.89 -9.90 -24.08
CA HIS A 221 10.51 -11.18 -23.53
C HIS A 221 11.66 -11.67 -22.62
N ILE A 222 11.36 -11.75 -21.36
CA ILE A 222 12.20 -12.47 -20.39
C ILE A 222 11.53 -13.80 -20.12
#